data_87cac1cb4a2ddc0e14362e419c030e3c
#
_entry.id   87cac1cb4a2ddc0e14362e419c030e3c
#
_cell.length_a   1.000
_cell.length_b   1.000
_cell.length_c   1.000
_cell.angle_alpha   90.00
_cell.angle_beta   90.00
_cell.angle_gamma   90.00
#
_symmetry.space_group_name_H-M   'P 1'
#
loop_
_entity.id
_entity.type
_entity.pdbx_description
1 polymer ?
#
loop_
_entity_poly.entity_id
_entity_poly.type
_entity_poly.pdbx_seq_one_letter_code
_entity_poly.pdbx_strand_id
1 'polypeptide(L)'
;GEPMSELRKDPITRRWVIIATERAKRPSQLSSPSPVTPPDMPARDPKCPFCEGNEAMTPPEVAAYRHAGSQRDTSDWWIRVIPNKFSALDPDTPLERIGEGMYDMATGFGVHEVIVESPRHNHTWGTATDREFEEIFWSYRDRLINLMRHPSLRYVLIFKNYGKEAGASQPHGHSQLIGLPVVPKRVLEELESSEDYFRYKERCPLCDVIRQERADGRRIIHESEHFIAFAPYASYLPFQIMIMPKHHDPFFERMEKGQFMDLARVFRRVFWALAQVLGDPPFNCVLHTTPPASAGDERYNHWHFEIVPRLT
;
A
#
# COMPACT_ATOMS: atom_id res chain seq x y z
N GLY A 1 5.09 -1.31 -38.35
CA GLY A 1 4.90 -2.41 -37.39
C GLY A 1 5.25 -1.94 -35.99
N GLU A 2 4.43 -2.25 -35.01
CA GLU A 2 4.81 -1.98 -33.61
C GLU A 2 6.06 -2.78 -33.27
N PRO A 3 7.02 -2.20 -32.53
CA PRO A 3 8.22 -2.93 -32.15
C PRO A 3 7.86 -4.13 -31.27
N MET A 4 8.46 -5.29 -31.54
CA MET A 4 8.18 -6.55 -30.82
C MET A 4 8.58 -6.51 -29.32
N SER A 5 9.48 -5.61 -28.95
CA SER A 5 9.87 -5.35 -27.56
C SER A 5 10.51 -3.97 -27.44
N GLU A 6 10.38 -3.37 -26.24
CA GLU A 6 10.94 -2.06 -25.92
C GLU A 6 11.71 -2.12 -24.60
N LEU A 7 12.74 -1.29 -24.48
CA LEU A 7 13.36 -0.95 -23.21
C LEU A 7 12.81 0.39 -22.75
N ARG A 8 12.16 0.41 -21.59
CA ARG A 8 11.64 1.65 -20.98
C ARG A 8 12.35 1.96 -19.68
N LYS A 9 12.72 3.21 -19.50
CA LYS A 9 13.35 3.68 -18.28
C LYS A 9 12.31 4.33 -17.36
N ASP A 10 12.24 3.87 -16.12
CA ASP A 10 11.44 4.51 -15.09
C ASP A 10 12.01 5.91 -14.77
N PRO A 11 11.22 6.97 -14.84
CA PRO A 11 11.72 8.33 -14.62
C PRO A 11 12.09 8.63 -13.18
N ILE A 12 11.57 7.85 -12.21
CA ILE A 12 11.80 8.05 -10.78
C ILE A 12 12.94 7.17 -10.30
N THR A 13 12.83 5.85 -10.45
CA THR A 13 13.83 4.89 -9.97
C THR A 13 15.02 4.73 -10.90
N ARG A 14 14.94 5.28 -12.13
CA ARG A 14 15.93 5.15 -13.21
C ARG A 14 16.19 3.71 -13.66
N ARG A 15 15.34 2.78 -13.24
CA ARG A 15 15.41 1.37 -13.61
C ARG A 15 14.96 1.17 -15.06
N TRP A 16 15.68 0.32 -15.81
CA TRP A 16 15.27 -0.12 -17.12
C TRP A 16 14.38 -1.36 -17.03
N VAL A 17 13.31 -1.38 -17.80
CA VAL A 17 12.34 -2.48 -17.88
C VAL A 17 12.17 -2.90 -19.33
N ILE A 18 12.13 -4.22 -19.56
CA ILE A 18 11.83 -4.80 -20.88
C ILE A 18 10.30 -4.93 -20.99
N ILE A 19 9.71 -4.25 -21.96
CA ILE A 19 8.31 -4.41 -22.34
C ILE A 19 8.26 -5.29 -23.58
N ALA A 20 7.76 -6.52 -23.44
CA ALA A 20 7.73 -7.53 -24.50
C ALA A 20 6.28 -7.89 -24.84
N THR A 21 5.65 -7.13 -25.75
CA THR A 21 4.25 -7.29 -26.14
C THR A 21 3.95 -8.68 -26.72
N GLU A 22 4.90 -9.27 -27.46
CA GLU A 22 4.74 -10.62 -28.04
C GLU A 22 4.67 -11.74 -26.98
N ARG A 23 5.22 -11.51 -25.78
CA ARG A 23 5.08 -12.47 -24.66
C ARG A 23 3.66 -12.60 -24.15
N ALA A 24 2.83 -11.57 -24.29
CA ALA A 24 1.41 -11.62 -23.95
C ALA A 24 0.62 -12.61 -24.85
N LYS A 25 1.15 -12.97 -26.03
CA LYS A 25 0.56 -13.95 -26.95
C LYS A 25 0.93 -15.41 -26.62
N ARG A 26 1.82 -15.65 -25.65
CA ARG A 26 2.12 -17.03 -25.22
C ARG A 26 0.87 -17.61 -24.54
N PRO A 27 0.54 -18.90 -24.78
CA PRO A 27 -0.47 -19.59 -24.01
C PRO A 27 -0.07 -19.47 -22.53
N SER A 28 -0.74 -18.60 -21.80
CA SER A 28 -0.45 -18.38 -20.40
C SER A 28 -1.64 -18.86 -19.57
N GLN A 29 -1.36 -19.36 -18.39
CA GLN A 29 -2.38 -19.68 -17.39
C GLN A 29 -3.13 -18.42 -16.90
N LEU A 30 -2.76 -17.22 -17.39
CA LEU A 30 -3.40 -15.93 -17.15
C LEU A 30 -4.81 -15.84 -17.76
N SER A 31 -5.24 -16.82 -18.55
CA SER A 31 -6.52 -16.80 -19.28
C SER A 31 -7.72 -17.29 -18.48
N SER A 32 -7.55 -17.76 -17.25
CA SER A 32 -8.68 -18.17 -16.41
C SER A 32 -8.91 -17.10 -15.35
N PRO A 33 -9.96 -16.27 -15.48
CA PRO A 33 -10.30 -15.34 -14.39
C PRO A 33 -10.62 -16.17 -13.14
N SER A 34 -9.90 -15.88 -12.07
CA SER A 34 -10.27 -16.39 -10.76
C SER A 34 -11.59 -15.74 -10.35
N PRO A 35 -12.52 -16.46 -9.70
CA PRO A 35 -13.74 -15.85 -9.21
C PRO A 35 -13.42 -14.67 -8.29
N VAL A 36 -14.19 -13.59 -8.40
CA VAL A 36 -14.02 -12.33 -7.64
C VAL A 36 -14.03 -12.56 -6.13
N THR A 37 -14.75 -13.58 -5.69
CA THR A 37 -14.70 -14.07 -4.31
C THR A 37 -14.73 -15.59 -4.43
N PRO A 38 -13.86 -16.32 -3.72
CA PRO A 38 -14.01 -17.76 -3.66
C PRO A 38 -15.45 -18.06 -3.27
N PRO A 39 -16.24 -18.78 -4.09
CA PRO A 39 -17.67 -18.97 -3.86
C PRO A 39 -18.00 -19.62 -2.50
N ASP A 40 -16.99 -20.22 -1.88
CA ASP A 40 -17.12 -20.97 -0.63
C ASP A 40 -16.49 -20.25 0.59
N MET A 41 -16.08 -18.99 0.47
CA MET A 41 -15.51 -18.27 1.61
C MET A 41 -16.61 -17.76 2.53
N PRO A 42 -16.73 -18.28 3.77
CA PRO A 42 -17.82 -17.92 4.67
C PRO A 42 -17.65 -16.46 5.16
N ALA A 43 -18.75 -15.82 5.51
CA ALA A 43 -18.71 -14.48 6.13
C ALA A 43 -18.01 -14.49 7.50
N ARG A 44 -17.93 -15.65 8.15
CA ARG A 44 -17.24 -15.87 9.43
C ARG A 44 -16.59 -17.26 9.46
N ASP A 45 -15.34 -17.30 9.93
CA ASP A 45 -14.64 -18.56 10.23
C ASP A 45 -14.32 -18.59 11.73
N PRO A 46 -14.84 -19.59 12.49
CA PRO A 46 -14.58 -19.70 13.93
C PRO A 46 -13.11 -19.96 14.29
N LYS A 47 -12.28 -20.35 13.31
CA LYS A 47 -10.85 -20.57 13.49
C LYS A 47 -9.98 -19.38 13.07
N CYS A 48 -10.56 -18.39 12.41
CA CYS A 48 -9.81 -17.22 11.96
C CYS A 48 -9.64 -16.21 13.12
N PRO A 49 -8.41 -15.85 13.50
CA PRO A 49 -8.17 -14.91 14.60
C PRO A 49 -8.66 -13.49 14.32
N PHE A 50 -8.91 -13.15 13.04
CA PHE A 50 -9.35 -11.81 12.64
C PHE A 50 -10.87 -11.67 12.51
N CYS A 51 -11.62 -12.76 12.58
CA CYS A 51 -13.07 -12.68 12.59
C CYS A 51 -13.61 -12.10 13.88
N GLU A 52 -14.66 -11.31 13.76
CA GLU A 52 -15.41 -10.80 14.91
C GLU A 52 -15.91 -11.95 15.79
N GLY A 53 -15.75 -11.78 17.10
CA GLY A 53 -16.03 -12.80 18.12
C GLY A 53 -14.86 -13.71 18.44
N ASN A 54 -13.70 -13.51 17.78
CA ASN A 54 -12.47 -14.26 18.03
C ASN A 54 -11.35 -13.35 18.58
N GLU A 55 -11.68 -12.21 19.15
CA GLU A 55 -10.72 -11.20 19.59
C GLU A 55 -9.70 -11.75 20.59
N ALA A 56 -10.10 -12.71 21.42
CA ALA A 56 -9.20 -13.39 22.36
C ALA A 56 -8.09 -14.23 21.71
N MET A 57 -8.16 -14.51 20.40
CA MET A 57 -7.14 -15.25 19.64
C MET A 57 -5.97 -14.38 19.22
N THR A 58 -6.07 -13.08 19.34
CA THR A 58 -5.05 -12.09 18.98
C THR A 58 -4.48 -11.40 20.20
N PRO A 59 -3.32 -10.71 20.10
CA PRO A 59 -2.90 -9.76 21.12
C PRO A 59 -3.95 -8.66 21.33
N PRO A 60 -3.96 -7.98 22.48
CA PRO A 60 -4.87 -6.86 22.72
C PRO A 60 -4.74 -5.77 21.65
N GLU A 61 -5.87 -5.20 21.24
CA GLU A 61 -5.89 -4.15 20.23
C GLU A 61 -5.20 -2.86 20.71
N VAL A 62 -4.47 -2.23 19.81
CA VAL A 62 -3.85 -0.91 20.04
C VAL A 62 -4.78 0.23 19.64
N ALA A 63 -5.67 -0.02 18.68
CA ALA A 63 -6.71 0.89 18.24
C ALA A 63 -7.89 0.10 17.62
N ALA A 64 -9.07 0.66 17.63
CA ALA A 64 -10.20 0.13 16.88
C ALA A 64 -11.21 1.24 16.57
N TYR A 65 -11.91 1.09 15.44
CA TYR A 65 -13.13 1.84 15.14
C TYR A 65 -14.31 0.93 15.46
N ARG A 66 -15.12 1.35 16.40
CA ARG A 66 -16.20 0.53 16.96
C ARG A 66 -17.45 1.33 17.32
N HIS A 67 -18.58 0.67 17.45
CA HIS A 67 -19.83 1.31 17.81
C HIS A 67 -19.80 1.81 19.25
N ALA A 68 -20.54 2.89 19.50
CA ALA A 68 -20.62 3.48 20.83
C ALA A 68 -21.13 2.46 21.85
N GLY A 69 -20.44 2.36 22.99
CA GLY A 69 -20.79 1.44 24.06
C GLY A 69 -20.11 0.07 23.98
N SER A 70 -19.47 -0.29 22.86
CA SER A 70 -18.67 -1.51 22.80
C SER A 70 -17.34 -1.35 23.55
N GLN A 71 -16.83 -2.46 24.08
CA GLN A 71 -15.63 -2.46 24.91
C GLN A 71 -14.40 -2.90 24.10
N ARG A 72 -13.23 -2.48 24.56
CA ARG A 72 -11.96 -2.91 24.01
C ARG A 72 -11.84 -4.44 24.03
N ASP A 73 -11.24 -4.99 22.96
CA ASP A 73 -11.04 -6.44 22.77
C ASP A 73 -12.33 -7.27 22.80
N THR A 74 -13.46 -6.66 22.41
CA THR A 74 -14.74 -7.35 22.20
C THR A 74 -15.26 -7.11 20.79
N SER A 75 -16.34 -7.77 20.38
CA SER A 75 -17.05 -7.56 19.12
C SER A 75 -17.57 -6.13 18.94
N ASP A 76 -18.23 -5.87 17.81
CA ASP A 76 -18.88 -4.61 17.48
C ASP A 76 -17.90 -3.49 17.04
N TRP A 77 -16.91 -3.89 16.28
CA TRP A 77 -15.95 -3.01 15.59
C TRP A 77 -16.09 -3.14 14.07
N TRP A 78 -15.56 -2.14 13.30
CA TRP A 78 -15.46 -2.24 11.85
C TRP A 78 -14.02 -2.10 11.34
N ILE A 79 -13.10 -1.54 12.12
CA ILE A 79 -11.63 -1.61 11.91
C ILE A 79 -11.01 -1.99 13.26
N ARG A 80 -10.05 -2.89 13.24
CA ARG A 80 -9.31 -3.29 14.42
C ARG A 80 -7.82 -3.34 14.14
N VAL A 81 -7.00 -2.70 14.98
CA VAL A 81 -5.54 -2.68 14.86
C VAL A 81 -4.94 -3.43 16.03
N ILE A 82 -4.15 -4.43 15.73
CA ILE A 82 -3.53 -5.32 16.70
C ILE A 82 -2.02 -5.42 16.46
N PRO A 83 -1.19 -5.64 17.50
CA PRO A 83 0.18 -6.04 17.31
C PRO A 83 0.25 -7.35 16.50
N ASN A 84 1.24 -7.48 15.61
CA ASN A 84 1.46 -8.76 14.95
C ASN A 84 1.99 -9.77 16.00
N LYS A 85 1.27 -10.88 16.17
CA LYS A 85 1.63 -11.94 17.15
C LYS A 85 3.01 -12.55 16.89
N PHE A 86 3.46 -12.53 15.64
CA PHE A 86 4.73 -13.10 15.19
C PHE A 86 5.68 -12.01 14.70
N SER A 87 5.67 -10.86 15.36
CA SER A 87 6.53 -9.74 15.00
C SER A 87 8.01 -10.13 15.13
N ALA A 88 8.80 -9.72 14.15
CA ALA A 88 10.26 -9.76 14.21
C ALA A 88 10.85 -8.51 14.92
N LEU A 89 10.02 -7.52 15.24
CA LEU A 89 10.39 -6.27 15.90
C LEU A 89 9.64 -6.14 17.21
N ASP A 90 10.28 -5.49 18.18
CA ASP A 90 9.73 -5.28 19.51
C ASP A 90 9.85 -3.80 19.90
N PRO A 91 8.73 -3.11 20.20
CA PRO A 91 8.76 -1.71 20.58
C PRO A 91 9.39 -1.45 21.97
N ASP A 92 9.46 -2.48 22.81
CA ASP A 92 10.01 -2.40 24.17
C ASP A 92 11.51 -2.67 24.21
N THR A 93 12.09 -3.18 23.13
CA THR A 93 13.55 -3.39 23.00
C THR A 93 14.26 -2.04 22.83
N PRO A 94 15.24 -1.67 23.66
CA PRO A 94 16.03 -0.46 23.46
C PRO A 94 16.74 -0.46 22.11
N LEU A 95 16.70 0.66 21.40
CA LEU A 95 17.45 0.82 20.14
C LEU A 95 18.92 1.01 20.44
N GLU A 96 19.73 0.00 20.16
CA GLU A 96 21.18 0.03 20.25
C GLU A 96 21.78 -0.20 18.86
N ARG A 97 22.84 0.54 18.52
CA ARG A 97 23.60 0.39 17.28
C ARG A 97 25.01 -0.06 17.63
N ILE A 98 25.44 -1.13 16.98
CA ILE A 98 26.71 -1.81 17.27
C ILE A 98 27.48 -1.98 15.97
N GLY A 99 28.73 -1.56 15.94
CA GLY A 99 29.64 -1.81 14.83
C GLY A 99 30.62 -2.93 15.19
N GLU A 100 30.82 -3.87 14.29
CA GLU A 100 31.82 -4.93 14.39
C GLU A 100 32.67 -4.97 13.11
N GLY A 101 33.83 -4.32 13.16
CA GLY A 101 34.67 -4.14 11.99
C GLY A 101 33.94 -3.32 10.90
N MET A 102 33.68 -3.95 9.75
CA MET A 102 32.94 -3.32 8.65
C MET A 102 31.42 -3.61 8.68
N TYR A 103 30.93 -4.30 9.69
CA TYR A 103 29.52 -4.68 9.81
C TYR A 103 28.82 -3.84 10.85
N ASP A 104 27.63 -3.34 10.46
CA ASP A 104 26.74 -2.59 11.34
C ASP A 104 25.53 -3.44 11.72
N MET A 105 25.14 -3.37 12.97
CA MET A 105 24.00 -4.09 13.54
C MET A 105 23.17 -3.12 14.40
N ALA A 106 21.89 -3.36 14.48
CA ALA A 106 21.03 -2.72 15.48
C ALA A 106 20.14 -3.80 16.15
N THR A 107 19.72 -3.50 17.39
CA THR A 107 18.70 -4.31 18.06
C THR A 107 17.38 -4.30 17.28
N GLY A 108 16.56 -5.33 17.45
CA GLY A 108 15.28 -5.51 16.75
C GLY A 108 14.18 -4.57 17.24
N PHE A 109 14.52 -3.29 17.49
CA PHE A 109 13.54 -2.27 17.83
C PHE A 109 12.64 -1.93 16.64
N GLY A 110 11.33 -1.79 16.90
CA GLY A 110 10.35 -1.33 15.94
C GLY A 110 8.95 -1.77 16.28
N VAL A 111 8.00 -1.42 15.43
CA VAL A 111 6.58 -1.74 15.60
C VAL A 111 6.10 -2.55 14.41
N HIS A 112 5.33 -3.60 14.66
CA HIS A 112 4.66 -4.35 13.60
C HIS A 112 3.20 -4.57 14.00
N GLU A 113 2.30 -3.93 13.27
CA GLU A 113 0.85 -3.99 13.52
C GLU A 113 0.11 -4.56 12.31
N VAL A 114 -1.04 -5.16 12.58
CA VAL A 114 -2.00 -5.65 11.60
C VAL A 114 -3.27 -4.82 11.73
N ILE A 115 -3.73 -4.29 10.61
CA ILE A 115 -5.01 -3.60 10.48
C ILE A 115 -6.01 -4.58 9.90
N VAL A 116 -6.94 -5.07 10.71
CA VAL A 116 -8.05 -5.90 10.25
C VAL A 116 -9.11 -4.99 9.66
N GLU A 117 -9.35 -5.12 8.36
CA GLU A 117 -10.09 -4.15 7.54
C GLU A 117 -11.61 -4.30 7.63
N SER A 118 -12.10 -5.42 8.13
CA SER A 118 -13.52 -5.72 8.26
C SER A 118 -13.73 -6.83 9.28
N PRO A 119 -14.86 -6.87 10.00
CA PRO A 119 -15.25 -8.01 10.82
C PRO A 119 -15.59 -9.26 10.00
N ARG A 120 -15.88 -9.10 8.69
CA ARG A 120 -16.29 -10.17 7.78
C ARG A 120 -15.10 -10.89 7.18
N HIS A 121 -15.09 -12.23 7.28
CA HIS A 121 -14.02 -13.07 6.73
C HIS A 121 -13.90 -13.00 5.20
N ASN A 122 -15.02 -12.86 4.50
CA ASN A 122 -15.09 -12.81 3.04
C ASN A 122 -14.98 -11.40 2.45
N HIS A 123 -14.53 -10.42 3.23
CA HIS A 123 -14.29 -9.07 2.74
C HIS A 123 -13.05 -9.02 1.85
N THR A 124 -13.19 -8.45 0.65
CA THR A 124 -12.10 -8.20 -0.29
C THR A 124 -12.14 -6.78 -0.83
N TRP A 125 -11.04 -6.27 -1.34
CA TRP A 125 -11.03 -4.96 -1.98
C TRP A 125 -11.82 -4.94 -3.31
N GLY A 126 -11.96 -6.10 -3.97
CA GLY A 126 -12.80 -6.22 -5.16
C GLY A 126 -14.29 -6.01 -4.89
N THR A 127 -14.73 -6.22 -3.65
CA THR A 127 -16.14 -6.09 -3.22
C THR A 127 -16.38 -4.98 -2.20
N ALA A 128 -15.32 -4.30 -1.75
CA ALA A 128 -15.39 -3.25 -0.74
C ALA A 128 -16.19 -2.04 -1.23
N THR A 129 -16.95 -1.44 -0.33
CA THR A 129 -17.68 -0.18 -0.55
C THR A 129 -16.78 1.04 -0.41
N ASP A 130 -17.24 2.20 -0.89
CA ASP A 130 -16.54 3.48 -0.70
C ASP A 130 -16.27 3.75 0.78
N ARG A 131 -17.25 3.49 1.64
CA ARG A 131 -17.11 3.69 3.09
C ARG A 131 -16.07 2.77 3.71
N GLU A 132 -16.05 1.50 3.32
CA GLU A 132 -15.05 0.55 3.84
C GLU A 132 -13.62 0.98 3.44
N PHE A 133 -13.40 1.41 2.21
CA PHE A 133 -12.12 1.98 1.81
C PHE A 133 -11.77 3.26 2.58
N GLU A 134 -12.73 4.16 2.73
CA GLU A 134 -12.53 5.41 3.49
C GLU A 134 -12.06 5.12 4.93
N GLU A 135 -12.73 4.19 5.63
CA GLU A 135 -12.37 3.79 6.99
C GLU A 135 -10.98 3.14 7.08
N ILE A 136 -10.60 2.33 6.08
CA ILE A 136 -9.25 1.77 5.96
C ILE A 136 -8.22 2.90 5.87
N PHE A 137 -8.44 3.90 5.01
CA PHE A 137 -7.49 5.00 4.84
C PHE A 137 -7.42 5.92 6.06
N TRP A 138 -8.52 6.14 6.75
CA TRP A 138 -8.51 6.82 8.05
C TRP A 138 -7.65 6.07 9.06
N SER A 139 -7.73 4.74 9.09
CA SER A 139 -6.89 3.93 9.98
C SER A 139 -5.40 4.05 9.64
N TYR A 140 -5.05 4.10 8.35
CA TYR A 140 -3.66 4.33 7.91
C TYR A 140 -3.14 5.68 8.41
N ARG A 141 -3.94 6.74 8.20
CA ARG A 141 -3.59 8.09 8.67
C ARG A 141 -3.39 8.14 10.18
N ASP A 142 -4.34 7.63 10.93
CA ASP A 142 -4.30 7.69 12.40
C ASP A 142 -3.10 6.91 12.96
N ARG A 143 -2.79 5.76 12.37
CA ARG A 143 -1.61 4.99 12.77
C ARG A 143 -0.30 5.67 12.37
N LEU A 144 -0.21 6.24 11.17
CA LEU A 144 0.94 7.05 10.75
C LEU A 144 1.20 8.18 11.75
N ILE A 145 0.20 9.02 12.04
CA ILE A 145 0.31 10.14 12.97
C ILE A 145 0.74 9.66 14.37
N ASN A 146 0.15 8.55 14.84
CA ASN A 146 0.46 8.02 16.16
C ASN A 146 1.90 7.51 16.26
N LEU A 147 2.32 6.67 15.32
CA LEU A 147 3.65 6.05 15.35
C LEU A 147 4.77 7.02 15.08
N MET A 148 4.54 8.01 14.22
CA MET A 148 5.57 9.02 13.90
C MET A 148 5.85 9.99 15.03
N ARG A 149 5.09 9.95 16.14
CA ARG A 149 5.44 10.65 17.39
C ARG A 149 6.57 9.98 18.16
N HIS A 150 6.87 8.72 17.85
CA HIS A 150 7.94 7.99 18.54
C HIS A 150 9.31 8.48 18.02
N PRO A 151 10.19 9.00 18.88
CA PRO A 151 11.43 9.68 18.46
C PRO A 151 12.42 8.76 17.75
N SER A 152 12.37 7.47 18.01
CA SER A 152 13.27 6.48 17.41
C SER A 152 12.77 5.92 16.07
N LEU A 153 11.51 6.14 15.69
CA LEU A 153 11.01 5.73 14.39
C LEU A 153 11.38 6.75 13.32
N ARG A 154 11.89 6.25 12.20
CA ARG A 154 12.31 7.04 11.03
C ARG A 154 11.41 6.85 9.83
N TYR A 155 10.71 5.73 9.77
CA TYR A 155 9.80 5.41 8.68
C TYR A 155 8.69 4.49 9.14
N VAL A 156 7.51 4.66 8.57
CA VAL A 156 6.38 3.74 8.74
C VAL A 156 5.97 3.23 7.36
N LEU A 157 6.16 1.94 7.15
CA LEU A 157 5.73 1.25 5.95
C LEU A 157 4.31 0.72 6.15
N ILE A 158 3.38 1.07 5.24
CA ILE A 158 2.05 0.48 5.20
C ILE A 158 1.90 -0.29 3.90
N PHE A 159 1.48 -1.54 4.00
CA PHE A 159 1.31 -2.41 2.85
C PHE A 159 0.19 -3.42 3.06
N LYS A 160 -0.34 -3.93 1.96
CA LYS A 160 -1.27 -5.05 1.94
C LYS A 160 -0.77 -6.12 1.00
N ASN A 161 -0.78 -7.36 1.48
CA ASN A 161 -0.65 -8.56 0.68
C ASN A 161 -2.02 -9.24 0.64
N TYR A 162 -2.53 -9.51 -0.55
CA TYR A 162 -3.78 -10.23 -0.76
C TYR A 162 -3.51 -11.48 -1.61
N GLY A 163 -3.99 -12.63 -1.12
CA GLY A 163 -3.75 -13.90 -1.77
C GLY A 163 -2.39 -14.53 -1.43
N LYS A 164 -2.33 -15.86 -1.50
CA LYS A 164 -1.13 -16.64 -1.14
C LYS A 164 0.07 -16.30 -2.03
N GLU A 165 -0.17 -16.10 -3.32
CA GLU A 165 0.85 -15.76 -4.33
C GLU A 165 1.49 -14.38 -4.08
N ALA A 166 0.76 -13.50 -3.39
CA ALA A 166 1.26 -12.20 -2.94
C ALA A 166 1.89 -12.24 -1.54
N GLY A 167 1.97 -13.41 -0.90
CA GLY A 167 2.58 -13.59 0.42
C GLY A 167 1.64 -13.40 1.61
N ALA A 168 0.32 -13.37 1.39
CA ALA A 168 -0.64 -13.33 2.50
C ALA A 168 -0.70 -14.70 3.20
N SER A 169 -0.51 -14.70 4.53
CA SER A 169 -0.63 -15.90 5.36
C SER A 169 -2.06 -16.14 5.85
N GLN A 170 -2.89 -15.11 5.86
CA GLN A 170 -4.29 -15.14 6.29
C GLN A 170 -5.20 -14.66 5.15
N PRO A 171 -6.30 -15.39 4.86
CA PRO A 171 -7.24 -15.01 3.82
C PRO A 171 -8.13 -13.82 4.22
N HIS A 172 -8.39 -13.63 5.51
CA HIS A 172 -9.16 -12.51 6.03
C HIS A 172 -8.50 -11.18 5.67
N GLY A 173 -9.25 -10.24 5.09
CA GLY A 173 -8.74 -8.95 4.61
C GLY A 173 -8.04 -8.13 5.69
N HIS A 174 -6.76 -7.90 5.50
CA HIS A 174 -5.94 -7.11 6.43
C HIS A 174 -4.83 -6.37 5.69
N SER A 175 -4.39 -5.28 6.29
CA SER A 175 -3.16 -4.57 5.94
C SER A 175 -2.14 -4.71 7.06
N GLN A 176 -0.90 -4.42 6.77
CA GLN A 176 0.18 -4.44 7.74
C GLN A 176 0.89 -3.11 7.79
N LEU A 177 1.48 -2.83 8.95
CA LEU A 177 2.20 -1.61 9.19
C LEU A 177 3.45 -1.94 9.98
N ILE A 178 4.60 -1.44 9.51
CA ILE A 178 5.90 -1.64 10.14
C ILE A 178 6.55 -0.28 10.39
N GLY A 179 6.74 0.05 11.67
CA GLY A 179 7.53 1.20 12.11
C GLY A 179 8.99 0.80 12.28
N LEU A 180 9.90 1.51 11.62
CA LEU A 180 11.33 1.20 11.55
C LEU A 180 12.20 2.34 12.08
N PRO A 181 13.33 2.05 12.76
CA PRO A 181 14.31 3.05 13.14
C PRO A 181 15.24 3.47 11.99
N VAL A 182 15.01 2.93 10.80
CA VAL A 182 15.77 3.21 9.57
C VAL A 182 14.82 3.46 8.41
N VAL A 183 15.23 4.25 7.43
CA VAL A 183 14.50 4.40 6.19
C VAL A 183 14.92 3.27 5.23
N PRO A 184 13.99 2.48 4.67
CA PRO A 184 14.33 1.41 3.74
C PRO A 184 15.06 1.93 2.50
N LYS A 185 16.03 1.14 1.99
CA LYS A 185 16.86 1.53 0.85
C LYS A 185 16.04 1.95 -0.38
N ARG A 186 14.96 1.22 -0.70
CA ARG A 186 14.09 1.56 -1.84
C ARG A 186 13.45 2.94 -1.69
N VAL A 187 13.05 3.30 -0.48
CA VAL A 187 12.50 4.65 -0.19
C VAL A 187 13.59 5.69 -0.36
N LEU A 188 14.81 5.45 0.16
CA LEU A 188 15.95 6.35 -0.04
C LEU A 188 16.27 6.56 -1.52
N GLU A 189 16.29 5.50 -2.33
CA GLU A 189 16.54 5.59 -3.77
C GLU A 189 15.52 6.49 -4.49
N GLU A 190 14.24 6.40 -4.11
CA GLU A 190 13.18 7.27 -4.64
C GLU A 190 13.38 8.73 -4.21
N LEU A 191 13.70 8.96 -2.94
CA LEU A 191 13.97 10.28 -2.38
C LEU A 191 15.17 10.95 -3.06
N GLU A 192 16.29 10.24 -3.14
CA GLU A 192 17.53 10.71 -3.78
C GLU A 192 17.31 11.03 -5.27
N SER A 193 16.60 10.17 -5.97
CA SER A 193 16.29 10.39 -7.38
C SER A 193 15.36 11.58 -7.59
N SER A 194 14.40 11.78 -6.70
CA SER A 194 13.50 12.93 -6.74
C SER A 194 14.23 14.23 -6.42
N GLU A 195 15.16 14.20 -5.46
CA GLU A 195 16.03 15.34 -5.13
C GLU A 195 16.93 15.71 -6.30
N ASP A 196 17.60 14.74 -6.93
CA ASP A 196 18.42 14.97 -8.12
C ASP A 196 17.63 15.60 -9.26
N TYR A 197 16.42 15.12 -9.50
CA TYR A 197 15.54 15.71 -10.51
C TYR A 197 15.18 17.14 -10.16
N PHE A 198 14.83 17.41 -8.90
CA PHE A 198 14.49 18.73 -8.42
C PHE A 198 15.67 19.72 -8.52
N ARG A 199 16.89 19.29 -8.20
CA ARG A 199 18.09 20.12 -8.37
C ARG A 199 18.29 20.60 -9.79
N TYR A 200 17.89 19.77 -10.76
CA TYR A 200 18.05 20.08 -12.20
C TYR A 200 16.84 20.80 -12.82
N LYS A 201 15.62 20.42 -12.40
CA LYS A 201 14.37 20.89 -13.00
C LYS A 201 13.59 21.87 -12.13
N GLU A 202 13.94 22.00 -10.87
CA GLU A 202 13.24 22.82 -9.85
C GLU A 202 11.75 22.47 -9.71
N ARG A 203 11.39 21.21 -9.99
CA ARG A 203 10.02 20.67 -9.95
C ARG A 203 10.03 19.25 -9.40
N CYS A 204 8.89 18.85 -8.79
CA CYS A 204 8.65 17.49 -8.38
C CYS A 204 8.55 16.56 -9.61
N PRO A 205 9.31 15.45 -9.67
CA PRO A 205 9.27 14.54 -10.81
C PRO A 205 7.91 13.86 -11.00
N LEU A 206 7.20 13.50 -9.92
CA LEU A 206 5.86 12.90 -10.03
C LEU A 206 4.81 13.90 -10.54
N CYS A 207 4.93 15.17 -10.19
CA CYS A 207 4.09 16.21 -10.80
C CYS A 207 4.30 16.30 -12.33
N ASP A 208 5.55 16.15 -12.79
CA ASP A 208 5.85 16.14 -14.23
C ASP A 208 5.34 14.85 -14.89
N VAL A 209 5.43 13.70 -14.22
CA VAL A 209 4.84 12.42 -14.69
C VAL A 209 3.32 12.57 -14.84
N ILE A 210 2.62 13.10 -13.83
CA ILE A 210 1.16 13.32 -13.89
C ILE A 210 0.81 14.21 -15.10
N ARG A 211 1.54 15.28 -15.30
CA ARG A 211 1.34 16.19 -16.44
C ARG A 211 1.51 15.46 -17.77
N GLN A 212 2.56 14.63 -17.89
CA GLN A 212 2.81 13.83 -19.08
C GLN A 212 1.72 12.79 -19.32
N GLU A 213 1.30 12.06 -18.28
CA GLU A 213 0.25 11.05 -18.40
C GLU A 213 -1.09 11.66 -18.79
N ARG A 214 -1.43 12.82 -18.24
CA ARG A 214 -2.67 13.55 -18.61
C ARG A 214 -2.63 14.08 -20.04
N ALA A 215 -1.48 14.50 -20.54
CA ALA A 215 -1.33 14.93 -21.92
C ALA A 215 -1.40 13.78 -22.93
N ASP A 216 -0.87 12.60 -22.56
CA ASP A 216 -0.89 11.39 -23.39
C ASP A 216 -2.24 10.64 -23.31
N GLY A 217 -2.79 10.48 -22.11
CA GLY A 217 -4.06 9.82 -21.83
C GLY A 217 -4.08 8.30 -21.93
N ARG A 218 -3.13 7.68 -22.62
CA ARG A 218 -3.14 6.23 -22.96
C ARG A 218 -3.03 5.30 -21.76
N ARG A 219 -2.40 5.74 -20.66
CA ARG A 219 -2.15 4.92 -19.47
C ARG A 219 -3.03 5.30 -18.29
N ILE A 220 -3.91 6.29 -18.43
CA ILE A 220 -4.86 6.69 -17.39
C ILE A 220 -5.94 5.61 -17.26
N ILE A 221 -6.11 5.11 -16.03
CA ILE A 221 -7.15 4.15 -15.67
C ILE A 221 -8.39 4.89 -15.16
N HIS A 222 -8.16 5.86 -14.28
CA HIS A 222 -9.21 6.70 -13.70
C HIS A 222 -8.65 8.01 -13.19
N GLU A 223 -9.43 9.08 -13.33
CA GLU A 223 -9.12 10.38 -12.76
C GLU A 223 -10.36 10.90 -12.01
N SER A 224 -10.17 11.35 -10.79
CA SER A 224 -11.19 12.00 -9.96
C SER A 224 -10.91 13.48 -9.74
N GLU A 225 -11.61 14.10 -8.81
CA GLU A 225 -11.36 15.50 -8.45
C GLU A 225 -9.93 15.70 -7.94
N HIS A 226 -9.45 14.86 -7.05
CA HIS A 226 -8.16 15.02 -6.37
C HIS A 226 -7.08 14.02 -6.81
N PHE A 227 -7.44 12.87 -7.37
CA PHE A 227 -6.53 11.77 -7.62
C PHE A 227 -6.49 11.32 -9.07
N ILE A 228 -5.38 10.65 -9.41
CA ILE A 228 -5.19 9.99 -10.69
C ILE A 228 -4.68 8.56 -10.45
N ALA A 229 -5.25 7.61 -11.18
CA ALA A 229 -4.79 6.23 -11.27
C ALA A 229 -4.32 5.94 -12.70
N PHE A 230 -3.12 5.43 -12.85
CA PHE A 230 -2.53 5.14 -14.16
C PHE A 230 -1.56 3.95 -14.12
N ALA A 231 -1.33 3.33 -15.27
CA ALA A 231 -0.29 2.34 -15.45
C ALA A 231 1.05 3.04 -15.70
N PRO A 232 2.11 2.77 -14.90
CA PRO A 232 3.41 3.39 -15.10
C PRO A 232 3.98 3.12 -16.50
N TYR A 233 4.67 4.10 -17.09
CA TYR A 233 5.32 3.94 -18.39
C TYR A 233 6.28 2.75 -18.45
N ALA A 234 7.06 2.56 -17.39
CA ALA A 234 8.02 1.46 -17.23
C ALA A 234 7.53 0.47 -16.15
N SER A 235 6.34 -0.09 -16.33
CA SER A 235 5.79 -1.13 -15.44
C SER A 235 6.72 -2.35 -15.42
N TYR A 236 7.18 -2.75 -14.23
CA TYR A 236 8.06 -3.92 -14.09
C TYR A 236 7.30 -5.25 -13.97
N LEU A 237 6.01 -5.19 -13.71
CA LEU A 237 5.09 -6.32 -13.73
C LEU A 237 3.81 -5.95 -14.49
N PRO A 238 3.14 -6.91 -15.13
CA PRO A 238 1.85 -6.67 -15.78
C PRO A 238 0.81 -6.11 -14.80
N PHE A 239 -0.01 -5.20 -15.28
CA PHE A 239 -1.10 -4.57 -14.51
C PHE A 239 -0.66 -3.76 -13.28
N GLN A 240 0.59 -3.37 -13.20
CA GLN A 240 1.03 -2.43 -12.17
C GLN A 240 0.26 -1.11 -12.29
N ILE A 241 -0.19 -0.58 -11.17
CA ILE A 241 -0.97 0.65 -11.08
C ILE A 241 -0.35 1.57 -10.04
N MET A 242 -0.31 2.86 -10.35
CA MET A 242 -0.02 3.92 -9.39
C MET A 242 -1.25 4.77 -9.16
N ILE A 243 -1.50 5.14 -7.91
CA ILE A 243 -2.56 6.07 -7.50
C ILE A 243 -1.90 7.17 -6.67
N MET A 244 -2.14 8.42 -7.04
CA MET A 244 -1.54 9.57 -6.36
C MET A 244 -2.40 10.83 -6.47
N PRO A 245 -2.21 11.83 -5.58
CA PRO A 245 -2.87 13.12 -5.73
C PRO A 245 -2.41 13.84 -7.01
N LYS A 246 -3.33 14.52 -7.68
CA LYS A 246 -3.04 15.30 -8.89
C LYS A 246 -2.22 16.55 -8.58
N HIS A 247 -2.42 17.13 -7.41
CA HIS A 247 -1.66 18.25 -6.91
C HIS A 247 -0.51 17.76 -6.05
N HIS A 248 0.55 18.53 -6.01
CA HIS A 248 1.72 18.21 -5.20
C HIS A 248 1.34 18.03 -3.73
N ASP A 249 1.59 16.86 -3.18
CA ASP A 249 1.35 16.52 -1.78
C ASP A 249 2.39 15.50 -1.30
N PRO A 250 3.27 15.86 -0.38
CA PRO A 250 4.31 14.94 0.12
C PRO A 250 3.84 13.97 1.19
N PHE A 251 2.72 14.24 1.89
CA PHE A 251 2.32 13.51 3.09
C PHE A 251 0.89 13.00 3.03
N PHE A 252 0.71 11.69 2.97
CA PHE A 252 -0.59 11.03 3.00
C PHE A 252 -1.42 11.43 4.24
N GLU A 253 -0.80 11.51 5.40
CA GLU A 253 -1.46 11.80 6.67
C GLU A 253 -1.98 13.24 6.80
N ARG A 254 -1.60 14.13 5.88
CA ARG A 254 -2.09 15.53 5.83
C ARG A 254 -3.31 15.72 4.94
N MET A 255 -3.82 14.66 4.29
CA MET A 255 -5.03 14.76 3.48
C MET A 255 -6.20 15.35 4.26
N GLU A 256 -7.01 16.16 3.57
CA GLU A 256 -8.26 16.70 4.09
C GLU A 256 -9.40 15.68 4.06
N LYS A 257 -10.41 15.87 4.91
CA LYS A 257 -11.53 14.93 5.05
C LYS A 257 -12.20 14.56 3.71
N GLY A 258 -12.45 15.52 2.84
CA GLY A 258 -13.09 15.28 1.54
C GLY A 258 -12.27 14.42 0.59
N GLN A 259 -10.93 14.46 0.71
CA GLN A 259 -10.02 13.68 -0.12
C GLN A 259 -10.05 12.19 0.23
N PHE A 260 -10.32 11.80 1.49
CA PHE A 260 -10.44 10.39 1.87
C PHE A 260 -11.57 9.67 1.15
N MET A 261 -12.75 10.31 1.03
CA MET A 261 -13.87 9.75 0.28
C MET A 261 -13.57 9.68 -1.21
N ASP A 262 -12.92 10.70 -1.77
CA ASP A 262 -12.54 10.70 -3.18
C ASP A 262 -11.51 9.59 -3.48
N LEU A 263 -10.49 9.42 -2.63
CA LEU A 263 -9.54 8.31 -2.72
C LEU A 263 -10.22 6.94 -2.63
N ALA A 264 -11.18 6.79 -1.72
CA ALA A 264 -11.98 5.57 -1.57
C ALA A 264 -12.73 5.21 -2.87
N ARG A 265 -13.34 6.19 -3.53
CA ARG A 265 -14.01 6.01 -4.83
C ARG A 265 -13.04 5.59 -5.93
N VAL A 266 -11.83 6.19 -5.95
CA VAL A 266 -10.78 5.80 -6.91
C VAL A 266 -10.36 4.36 -6.70
N PHE A 267 -10.09 3.95 -5.45
CA PHE A 267 -9.72 2.56 -5.13
C PHE A 267 -10.83 1.57 -5.51
N ARG A 268 -12.07 1.86 -5.14
CA ARG A 268 -13.20 1.03 -5.52
C ARG A 268 -13.29 0.87 -7.04
N ARG A 269 -13.13 1.96 -7.80
CA ARG A 269 -13.18 1.92 -9.27
C ARG A 269 -12.04 1.09 -9.85
N VAL A 270 -10.82 1.26 -9.33
CA VAL A 270 -9.63 0.52 -9.79
C VAL A 270 -9.77 -0.97 -9.49
N PHE A 271 -10.15 -1.34 -8.27
CA PHE A 271 -10.30 -2.76 -7.89
C PHE A 271 -11.51 -3.42 -8.56
N TRP A 272 -12.59 -2.68 -8.79
CA TRP A 272 -13.67 -3.15 -9.64
C TRP A 272 -13.18 -3.46 -11.07
N ALA A 273 -12.40 -2.56 -11.68
CA ALA A 273 -11.86 -2.77 -13.02
C ALA A 273 -10.88 -3.96 -13.08
N LEU A 274 -9.99 -4.10 -12.08
CA LEU A 274 -9.12 -5.27 -11.96
C LEU A 274 -9.92 -6.57 -11.86
N ALA A 275 -11.00 -6.57 -11.09
CA ALA A 275 -11.88 -7.73 -10.97
C ALA A 275 -12.55 -8.10 -12.30
N GLN A 276 -12.96 -7.10 -13.10
CA GLN A 276 -13.54 -7.38 -14.43
C GLN A 276 -12.53 -7.98 -15.42
N VAL A 277 -11.27 -7.61 -15.31
CA VAL A 277 -10.21 -8.04 -16.26
C VAL A 277 -9.52 -9.31 -15.79
N LEU A 278 -9.26 -9.45 -14.49
CA LEU A 278 -8.41 -10.49 -13.91
C LEU A 278 -9.15 -11.42 -12.93
N GLY A 279 -10.42 -11.16 -12.63
CA GLY A 279 -11.14 -11.81 -11.55
C GLY A 279 -10.75 -11.23 -10.19
N ASP A 280 -10.41 -12.07 -9.24
CA ASP A 280 -9.93 -11.68 -7.91
C ASP A 280 -8.42 -11.95 -7.80
N PRO A 281 -7.56 -11.15 -8.45
CA PRO A 281 -6.13 -11.44 -8.53
C PRO A 281 -5.46 -11.22 -7.17
N PRO A 282 -4.49 -12.07 -6.79
CA PRO A 282 -3.56 -11.75 -5.70
C PRO A 282 -2.79 -10.47 -6.05
N PHE A 283 -2.54 -9.64 -5.04
CA PHE A 283 -1.81 -8.38 -5.25
C PHE A 283 -1.02 -7.95 -4.02
N ASN A 284 -0.02 -7.12 -4.26
CA ASN A 284 0.62 -6.30 -3.25
C ASN A 284 0.20 -4.84 -3.47
N CYS A 285 -0.07 -4.13 -2.39
CA CYS A 285 -0.29 -2.68 -2.39
C CYS A 285 0.60 -2.04 -1.34
N VAL A 286 1.32 -1.00 -1.70
CA VAL A 286 2.25 -0.30 -0.81
C VAL A 286 1.96 1.20 -0.85
N LEU A 287 1.86 1.82 0.31
CA LEU A 287 1.82 3.27 0.45
C LEU A 287 3.24 3.83 0.60
N HIS A 288 3.62 4.71 -0.31
CA HIS A 288 4.84 5.51 -0.25
C HIS A 288 4.49 6.91 0.24
N THR A 289 4.94 7.29 1.42
CA THR A 289 4.78 8.64 1.99
C THR A 289 6.13 9.17 2.43
N THR A 290 6.25 10.48 2.56
CA THR A 290 7.53 11.10 2.94
C THR A 290 7.89 10.76 4.38
N PRO A 291 9.14 10.33 4.66
CA PRO A 291 9.61 10.15 6.04
C PRO A 291 9.57 11.47 6.80
N PRO A 292 9.12 11.50 8.06
CA PRO A 292 8.95 12.75 8.81
C PRO A 292 10.26 13.46 9.19
N ALA A 293 11.39 12.75 9.16
CA ALA A 293 12.71 13.34 9.44
C ALA A 293 13.30 14.11 8.25
N SER A 294 12.61 14.14 7.11
CA SER A 294 13.09 14.69 5.83
C SER A 294 12.52 16.08 5.59
N ALA A 295 12.75 17.02 6.52
CA ALA A 295 12.19 18.38 6.45
C ALA A 295 12.55 19.20 5.18
N GLY A 296 13.48 18.71 4.35
CA GLY A 296 13.83 19.30 3.06
C GLY A 296 13.12 18.68 1.86
N ASP A 297 12.47 17.53 2.05
CA ASP A 297 11.98 16.66 0.97
C ASP A 297 10.56 17.00 0.52
N GLU A 298 9.88 17.90 1.20
CA GLU A 298 8.49 18.30 0.88
C GLU A 298 8.35 18.85 -0.55
N ARG A 299 9.37 19.48 -1.10
CA ARG A 299 9.35 20.13 -2.41
C ARG A 299 9.36 19.18 -3.59
N TYR A 300 9.92 17.98 -3.42
CA TYR A 300 10.12 17.01 -4.52
C TYR A 300 9.56 15.63 -4.25
N ASN A 301 9.05 15.36 -3.04
CA ASN A 301 8.36 14.13 -2.71
C ASN A 301 6.87 14.26 -2.97
N HIS A 302 6.25 13.14 -3.32
CA HIS A 302 4.86 13.06 -3.66
C HIS A 302 4.34 11.68 -3.25
N TRP A 303 3.45 11.61 -2.26
CA TRP A 303 2.95 10.34 -1.80
C TRP A 303 2.14 9.61 -2.87
N HIS A 304 2.21 8.31 -2.88
CA HIS A 304 1.49 7.48 -3.84
C HIS A 304 1.30 6.06 -3.33
N PHE A 305 0.29 5.39 -3.87
CA PHE A 305 0.13 3.96 -3.78
C PHE A 305 0.69 3.28 -5.03
N GLU A 306 1.37 2.16 -4.80
CA GLU A 306 1.76 1.21 -5.85
C GLU A 306 0.99 -0.09 -5.65
N ILE A 307 0.26 -0.52 -6.68
CA ILE A 307 -0.52 -1.76 -6.70
C ILE A 307 0.08 -2.67 -7.75
N VAL A 308 0.40 -3.90 -7.35
CA VAL A 308 1.06 -4.89 -8.21
C VAL A 308 0.31 -6.22 -8.11
N PRO A 309 -0.53 -6.58 -9.09
CA PRO A 309 -1.09 -7.92 -9.19
C PRO A 309 0.00 -8.99 -9.34
N ARG A 310 -0.20 -10.14 -8.69
CA ARG A 310 0.72 -11.28 -8.71
C ARG A 310 0.08 -12.41 -9.52
N LEU A 311 0.35 -12.41 -10.82
CA LEU A 311 -0.30 -13.31 -11.77
C LEU A 311 0.52 -14.56 -12.09
N THR A 312 1.74 -14.64 -11.57
CA THR A 312 2.68 -15.78 -11.72
C THR A 312 3.60 -15.85 -10.49
#